data_a58e7be8e20d9a34d862c8dc97dfdcc5
#
_entry.id   a58e7be8e20d9a34d862c8dc97dfdcc5
#
_cell.length_a   1.000
_cell.length_b   1.000
_cell.length_c   1.000
_cell.angle_alpha   90.00
_cell.angle_beta   90.00
_cell.angle_gamma   90.00
#
_symmetry.space_group_name_H-M   'P 1'
#
loop_
_entity.id
_entity.type
_entity.pdbx_description
1 polymer ?
#
loop_
_entity_poly.entity_id
_entity_poly.type
_entity_poly.pdbx_seq_one_letter_code
_entity_poly.pdbx_strand_id
1 'polypeptide(L)' 'MSNTIKEMRLAKMQEALDHYDYVSDAAKALGIRTETLWRNIKRHGLEVTSSKNM' A
#
# COMPACT_ATOMS: atom_id res chain seq x y z
N MET A 1 -7.05 -9.79 18.16
CA MET A 1 -7.21 -8.42 18.41
C MET A 1 -6.28 -7.53 17.68
N SER A 2 -4.98 -7.56 17.96
CA SER A 2 -4.06 -6.74 17.20
C SER A 2 -4.06 -7.12 15.73
N ASN A 3 -4.38 -8.37 15.42
CA ASN A 3 -4.40 -8.82 14.04
C ASN A 3 -5.47 -8.14 13.21
N THR A 4 -6.60 -7.80 13.83
CA THR A 4 -7.69 -7.15 13.12
C THR A 4 -7.25 -5.78 12.61
N ILE A 5 -6.58 -5.00 13.46
CA ILE A 5 -6.11 -3.68 13.08
C ILE A 5 -5.06 -3.78 11.98
N LYS A 6 -4.17 -4.76 12.11
CA LYS A 6 -3.12 -4.97 11.12
C LYS A 6 -3.71 -5.33 9.78
N GLU A 7 -4.70 -6.22 9.79
CA GLU A 7 -5.37 -6.63 8.55
C GLU A 7 -6.09 -5.47 7.90
N MET A 8 -6.72 -4.62 8.70
CA MET A 8 -7.41 -3.45 8.16
C MET A 8 -6.43 -2.49 7.50
N ARG A 9 -5.25 -2.31 8.10
CA ARG A 9 -4.24 -1.45 7.51
C ARG A 9 -3.76 -1.99 6.19
N LEU A 10 -3.52 -3.30 6.13
CA LEU A 10 -3.06 -3.94 4.90
C LEU A 10 -4.14 -3.86 3.84
N ALA A 11 -5.39 -4.05 4.22
CA ALA A 11 -6.49 -3.95 3.28
C ALA A 11 -6.59 -2.54 2.70
N LYS A 12 -6.39 -1.52 3.53
CA LYS A 12 -6.42 -0.15 3.05
C LYS A 12 -5.26 0.15 2.12
N MET A 13 -4.09 -0.38 2.43
CA MET A 13 -2.94 -0.22 1.55
C MET A 13 -3.19 -0.85 0.20
N GLN A 14 -3.73 -2.08 0.20
CA GLN A 14 -4.04 -2.75 -1.03
C GLN A 14 -5.10 -2.00 -1.83
N GLU A 15 -6.11 -1.50 -1.14
CA GLU A 15 -7.17 -0.74 -1.79
C GLU A 15 -6.61 0.52 -2.44
N ALA A 16 -5.71 1.21 -1.76
CA ALA A 16 -5.10 2.41 -2.32
C ALA A 16 -4.25 2.06 -3.54
N LEU A 17 -3.50 0.96 -3.47
CA LEU A 17 -2.69 0.52 -4.59
C LEU A 17 -3.55 0.18 -5.80
N ASP A 18 -4.73 -0.38 -5.57
CA ASP A 18 -5.65 -0.71 -6.65
C ASP A 18 -6.29 0.53 -7.25
N HIS A 19 -6.49 1.55 -6.42
CA HIS A 19 -7.19 2.76 -6.85
C HIS A 19 -6.29 3.73 -7.61
N TYR A 20 -5.05 3.84 -7.19
CA TYR A 20 -4.12 4.81 -7.78
C TYR A 20 -3.18 4.13 -8.76
N ASP A 21 -2.83 4.89 -9.80
CA ASP A 21 -1.91 4.38 -10.81
C ASP A 21 -0.47 4.31 -10.33
N TYR A 22 -0.12 5.18 -9.39
CA TYR A 22 1.25 5.25 -8.89
C TYR A 22 1.31 4.96 -7.41
N VAL A 23 2.35 4.23 -7.02
CA VAL A 23 2.56 3.92 -5.60
C VAL A 23 2.73 5.20 -4.79
N SER A 24 3.40 6.20 -5.37
CA SER A 24 3.57 7.46 -4.66
C SER A 24 2.24 8.15 -4.35
N ASP A 25 1.29 8.07 -5.28
CA ASP A 25 -0.03 8.65 -5.05
C ASP A 25 -0.78 7.87 -3.99
N ALA A 26 -0.68 6.55 -4.02
CA ALA A 26 -1.31 5.72 -3.00
C ALA A 26 -0.74 6.04 -1.62
N ALA A 27 0.58 6.23 -1.53
CA ALA A 27 1.22 6.57 -0.27
C ALA A 27 0.72 7.91 0.25
N LYS A 28 0.57 8.89 -0.63
CA LYS A 28 0.03 10.19 -0.25
C LYS A 28 -1.37 10.07 0.32
N ALA A 29 -2.20 9.29 -0.35
CA ALA A 29 -3.57 9.09 0.09
C ALA A 29 -3.61 8.41 1.46
N LEU A 30 -2.65 7.57 1.73
CA LEU A 30 -2.56 6.87 3.01
C LEU A 30 -1.87 7.71 4.09
N GLY A 31 -1.27 8.83 3.71
CA GLY A 31 -0.57 9.67 4.67
C GLY A 31 0.76 9.11 5.11
N ILE A 32 1.40 8.31 4.28
CA ILE A 32 2.69 7.70 4.59
C ILE A 32 3.68 8.00 3.47
N ARG A 33 4.95 7.70 3.75
CA ARG A 33 5.98 7.89 2.73
C ARG A 33 5.94 6.76 1.72
N THR A 34 6.37 7.07 0.50
CA THR A 34 6.43 6.07 -0.55
C THR A 34 7.33 4.90 -0.14
N GLU A 35 8.46 5.20 0.49
CA GLU A 35 9.36 4.16 0.96
C GLU A 35 8.69 3.23 1.95
N THR A 36 7.90 3.81 2.86
CA THR A 36 7.19 3.01 3.85
C THR A 36 6.20 2.08 3.16
N LEU A 37 5.50 2.59 2.16
CA LEU A 37 4.54 1.77 1.43
C LEU A 37 5.25 0.64 0.70
N TRP A 38 6.37 0.92 0.02
CA TRP A 38 7.15 -0.11 -0.66
C TRP A 38 7.63 -1.19 0.30
N ARG A 39 8.08 -0.78 1.48
CA ARG A 39 8.52 -1.73 2.50
C ARG A 39 7.38 -2.67 2.86
N ASN A 40 6.19 -2.13 3.05
CA ASN A 40 5.03 -2.95 3.39
C ASN A 40 4.62 -3.85 2.24
N ILE A 41 4.71 -3.35 1.02
CA ILE A 41 4.40 -4.16 -0.16
C ILE A 41 5.28 -5.40 -0.18
N LYS A 42 6.57 -5.23 0.03
CA LYS A 42 7.49 -6.36 0.01
C LYS A 42 7.30 -7.26 1.21
N ARG A 43 7.09 -6.66 2.37
CA ARG A 43 7.00 -7.42 3.61
C ARG A 43 5.75 -8.29 3.65
N HIS A 44 4.65 -7.77 3.16
CA HIS A 44 3.35 -8.45 3.26
C HIS A 44 2.85 -9.01 1.94
N GLY A 45 3.63 -8.85 0.89
CA GLY A 45 3.24 -9.40 -0.40
C GLY A 45 2.05 -8.71 -1.02
N LEU A 46 1.94 -7.40 -0.84
CA LEU A 46 0.84 -6.67 -1.43
C LEU A 46 1.02 -6.61 -2.95
N GLU A 47 -0.10 -6.58 -3.65
CA GLU A 47 -0.06 -6.53 -5.11
C GLU A 47 -0.01 -5.10 -5.60
N VAL A 48 0.89 -4.84 -6.53
CA VAL A 48 0.98 -3.54 -7.19
C VAL A 48 0.47 -3.73 -8.60
N THR A 49 -0.74 -3.24 -8.85
CA THR A 49 -1.37 -3.42 -10.14
C THR A 49 -0.82 -2.46 -11.18
N SER A 50 -0.23 -1.36 -10.74
CA SER A 50 0.32 -0.38 -11.66
C SER A 50 1.78 -0.69 -11.94
N SER A 51 2.11 -0.93 -13.19
CA SER A 51 3.49 -1.16 -13.60
C SER A 51 4.19 0.15 -13.94
N LYS A 52 3.50 1.25 -13.80
CA LYS A 52 4.05 2.54 -14.21
C LYS A 52 5.03 3.13 -13.22
N ASN A 53 5.16 2.53 -12.07
CA ASN A 53 6.02 3.04 -11.02
C ASN A 53 7.45 2.58 -11.12
N MET A 54 7.81 2.11 -12.21
CA MET A 54 9.16 1.59 -12.41
C MET A 54 10.21 2.71 -12.60
#